data_6a9ce34f8a89ed955318157552fdf197
#
_entry.id   6a9ce34f8a89ed955318157552fdf197
#
_cell.length_a   1.000
_cell.length_b   1.000
_cell.length_c   1.000
_cell.angle_alpha   90.00
_cell.angle_beta   90.00
_cell.angle_gamma   90.00
#
_symmetry.space_group_name_H-M   'P 1'
#
loop_
_entity.id
_entity.type
_entity.pdbx_description
1 polymer ?
#
loop_
_entity_poly.entity_id
_entity_poly.type
_entity_poly.pdbx_seq_one_letter_code
_entity_poly.pdbx_strand_id
1 'polypeptide(L)'
;MAAFGFACGLPLALTGFTLRQWLSEGGVALASIGFTAWIGLAYTLKFMWSPVLDRVAPPRPLRRFGRRRGWLLVVQPLLVLACVALARSSPADPRPLVLAALAVAFCSATQDMIVDAWRIEVFPEHRQGVALAAYIWGYRVAFLLSGAGTIWAASVVGWQPALLGIAGIAALPMVATLLAPEPPQITVRAAGFRQHVQLAVVAPFRDLLARPGAGQIVAFVMLFKLGEALAHTMAPSFYRAMGFIPRDVAFATGLPGLAASLTGAAMGGWLVIRVGTGRALVTTGFVQMASMGLYFALAVSGGDWRILVTKVVVENFAEAMADAAFITYLSSLCRTGFTATQYALLSALAAVGLRTAGGFSGTLAEAMGWTAFYGMTIFAAVPAMLIMVGLLRRFPPSTPTEVGPDRSRPAVATPGARS
;
A
#
# COMPACT_ATOMS: atom_id res chain seq x y z
N MET A 1 -1.05 15.88 -11.84
CA MET A 1 -1.11 14.56 -11.18
C MET A 1 0.15 14.20 -10.39
N ALA A 2 1.36 14.42 -10.90
CA ALA A 2 2.59 14.09 -10.15
C ALA A 2 2.65 14.75 -8.76
N ALA A 3 2.28 16.04 -8.63
CA ALA A 3 2.23 16.73 -7.34
C ALA A 3 1.23 16.10 -6.35
N PHE A 4 0.10 15.59 -6.82
CA PHE A 4 -0.86 14.87 -5.97
C PHE A 4 -0.35 13.46 -5.61
N GLY A 5 0.31 12.78 -6.54
CA GLY A 5 1.02 11.53 -6.23
C GLY A 5 2.09 11.75 -5.15
N PHE A 6 2.85 12.83 -5.27
CA PHE A 6 3.83 13.23 -4.27
C PHE A 6 3.20 13.50 -2.90
N ALA A 7 2.08 14.22 -2.87
CA ALA A 7 1.33 14.48 -1.64
C ALA A 7 0.91 13.19 -0.92
N CYS A 8 0.44 12.19 -1.68
CA CYS A 8 -0.06 10.92 -1.14
C CYS A 8 1.08 9.96 -0.73
N GLY A 9 2.20 9.96 -1.46
CA GLY A 9 3.34 9.08 -1.17
C GLY A 9 4.16 9.49 0.06
N LEU A 10 4.22 10.80 0.35
CA LEU A 10 5.10 11.34 1.39
C LEU A 10 4.75 10.83 2.82
N PRO A 11 3.50 10.81 3.28
CA PRO A 11 3.20 10.40 4.65
C PRO A 11 3.29 8.90 4.88
N LEU A 12 3.23 8.07 3.83
CA LEU A 12 3.16 6.62 3.97
C LEU A 12 4.46 6.03 4.52
N ALA A 13 5.62 6.39 3.97
CA ALA A 13 6.90 5.94 4.53
C ALA A 13 7.14 6.52 5.93
N LEU A 14 6.70 7.78 6.16
CA LEU A 14 6.83 8.48 7.43
C LEU A 14 6.10 7.75 8.57
N THR A 15 4.89 7.23 8.34
CA THR A 15 4.13 6.46 9.35
C THR A 15 4.46 4.96 9.34
N GLY A 16 5.30 4.52 8.43
CA GLY A 16 5.72 3.14 8.26
C GLY A 16 7.16 2.90 8.67
N PHE A 17 8.02 2.68 7.67
CA PHE A 17 9.42 2.30 7.86
C PHE A 17 10.22 3.37 8.61
N THR A 18 10.07 4.65 8.26
CA THR A 18 10.78 5.77 8.89
C THR A 18 10.44 5.90 10.37
N LEU A 19 9.15 5.78 10.73
CA LEU A 19 8.73 5.79 12.12
C LEU A 19 9.37 4.65 12.92
N ARG A 20 9.34 3.44 12.39
CA ARG A 20 9.93 2.27 13.06
C ARG A 20 11.45 2.37 13.20
N GLN A 21 12.13 2.94 12.20
CA GLN A 21 13.55 3.22 12.28
C GLN A 21 13.84 4.20 13.43
N TRP A 22 13.10 5.30 13.51
CA TRP A 22 13.26 6.28 14.58
C TRP A 22 13.00 5.70 15.97
N LEU A 23 11.91 4.95 16.14
CA LEU A 23 11.60 4.27 17.41
C LEU A 23 12.67 3.24 17.79
N SER A 24 13.19 2.51 16.82
CA SER A 24 14.27 1.55 17.04
C SER A 24 15.53 2.25 17.54
N GLU A 25 15.93 3.37 16.93
CA GLU A 25 17.07 4.17 17.37
C GLU A 25 16.85 4.80 18.75
N GLY A 26 15.61 5.15 19.08
CA GLY A 26 15.18 5.59 20.39
C GLY A 26 15.18 4.50 21.48
N GLY A 27 15.48 3.24 21.12
CA GLY A 27 15.53 2.14 22.09
C GLY A 27 14.15 1.65 22.56
N VAL A 28 13.08 1.94 21.82
CA VAL A 28 11.72 1.50 22.13
C VAL A 28 11.62 -0.02 22.01
N ALA A 29 10.87 -0.68 22.92
CA ALA A 29 10.64 -2.12 22.93
C ALA A 29 10.07 -2.62 21.59
N LEU A 30 10.54 -3.79 21.12
CA LEU A 30 10.17 -4.35 19.83
C LEU A 30 8.65 -4.59 19.70
N ALA A 31 8.00 -5.03 20.79
CA ALA A 31 6.55 -5.19 20.83
C ALA A 31 5.83 -3.87 20.49
N SER A 32 6.26 -2.75 21.10
CA SER A 32 5.69 -1.43 20.84
C SER A 32 5.92 -0.97 19.40
N ILE A 33 7.10 -1.26 18.84
CA ILE A 33 7.42 -0.99 17.42
C ILE A 33 6.52 -1.83 16.52
N GLY A 34 6.30 -3.10 16.84
CA GLY A 34 5.38 -3.98 16.11
C GLY A 34 3.98 -3.39 16.01
N PHE A 35 3.42 -2.96 17.13
CA PHE A 35 2.07 -2.38 17.17
C PHE A 35 1.91 -1.12 16.30
N THR A 36 2.99 -0.42 15.94
CA THR A 36 2.90 0.69 14.99
C THR A 36 2.41 0.27 13.60
N ALA A 37 2.49 -1.03 13.25
CA ALA A 37 1.91 -1.53 12.00
C ALA A 37 0.38 -1.29 11.94
N TRP A 38 -0.30 -1.25 13.09
CA TRP A 38 -1.73 -0.98 13.16
C TRP A 38 -2.10 0.46 12.80
N ILE A 39 -1.17 1.42 12.87
CA ILE A 39 -1.38 2.78 12.37
C ILE A 39 -1.78 2.74 10.90
N GLY A 40 -1.22 1.80 10.13
CA GLY A 40 -1.55 1.58 8.74
C GLY A 40 -3.00 1.11 8.49
N LEU A 41 -3.74 0.65 9.52
CA LEU A 41 -5.16 0.31 9.37
C LEU A 41 -6.01 1.52 8.97
N ALA A 42 -5.58 2.75 9.27
CA ALA A 42 -6.26 3.96 8.81
C ALA A 42 -6.41 3.96 7.27
N TYR A 43 -5.38 3.55 6.53
CA TYR A 43 -5.44 3.46 5.06
C TYR A 43 -6.37 2.36 4.56
N THR A 44 -6.51 1.28 5.31
CA THR A 44 -7.38 0.16 4.96
C THR A 44 -8.84 0.47 5.25
N LEU A 45 -9.10 1.13 6.38
CA LEU A 45 -10.45 1.44 6.86
C LEU A 45 -11.02 2.76 6.30
N LYS A 46 -10.27 3.45 5.42
CA LYS A 46 -10.65 4.76 4.88
C LYS A 46 -12.04 4.77 4.22
N PHE A 47 -12.52 3.64 3.71
CA PHE A 47 -13.86 3.52 3.13
C PHE A 47 -14.98 3.84 4.13
N MET A 48 -14.74 3.69 5.45
CA MET A 48 -15.76 3.93 6.48
C MET A 48 -16.19 5.41 6.55
N TRP A 49 -15.27 6.35 6.28
CA TRP A 49 -15.58 7.78 6.30
C TRP A 49 -15.62 8.43 4.92
N SER A 50 -15.37 7.67 3.85
CA SER A 50 -15.48 8.19 2.48
C SER A 50 -16.85 8.81 2.16
N PRO A 51 -18.00 8.29 2.66
CA PRO A 51 -19.30 8.88 2.40
C PRO A 51 -19.47 10.30 2.99
N VAL A 52 -18.70 10.64 4.02
CA VAL A 52 -18.70 11.98 4.59
C VAL A 52 -18.12 12.98 3.59
N LEU A 53 -16.99 12.65 2.96
CA LEU A 53 -16.31 13.49 1.98
C LEU A 53 -17.11 13.68 0.68
N ASP A 54 -17.96 12.68 0.36
CA ASP A 54 -18.82 12.75 -0.82
C ASP A 54 -20.11 13.53 -0.60
N ARG A 55 -20.62 13.61 0.63
CA ARG A 55 -21.92 14.24 0.95
C ARG A 55 -21.80 15.56 1.66
N VAL A 56 -20.81 15.69 2.55
CA VAL A 56 -20.63 16.91 3.35
C VAL A 56 -19.85 17.93 2.56
N ALA A 57 -20.37 19.14 2.48
CA ALA A 57 -19.65 20.26 1.88
C ALA A 57 -18.49 20.70 2.79
N PRO A 58 -17.37 21.15 2.23
CA PRO A 58 -16.27 21.69 3.04
C PRO A 58 -16.74 22.90 3.87
N PRO A 59 -15.98 23.31 4.90
CA PRO A 59 -16.28 24.50 5.71
C PRO A 59 -16.58 25.73 4.86
N ARG A 60 -17.49 26.61 5.33
CA ARG A 60 -18.00 27.77 4.57
C ARG A 60 -16.92 28.57 3.82
N PRO A 61 -15.79 28.99 4.42
CA PRO A 61 -14.80 29.80 3.70
C PRO A 61 -14.13 29.05 2.53
N LEU A 62 -14.09 27.73 2.57
CA LEU A 62 -13.42 26.89 1.54
C LEU A 62 -14.37 26.39 0.45
N ARG A 63 -15.69 26.57 0.59
CA ARG A 63 -16.70 26.20 -0.43
C ARG A 63 -16.47 26.88 -1.77
N ARG A 64 -15.89 28.08 -1.77
CA ARG A 64 -15.55 28.85 -2.99
C ARG A 64 -14.54 28.11 -3.90
N PHE A 65 -13.75 27.18 -3.34
CA PHE A 65 -12.79 26.37 -4.09
C PHE A 65 -13.41 25.08 -4.64
N GLY A 66 -14.70 24.85 -4.40
CA GLY A 66 -15.39 23.61 -4.76
C GLY A 66 -15.33 22.53 -3.69
N ARG A 67 -15.84 21.34 -4.02
CA ARG A 67 -15.93 20.24 -3.02
C ARG A 67 -14.61 19.55 -2.81
N ARG A 68 -13.95 19.08 -3.89
CA ARG A 68 -12.71 18.29 -3.78
C ARG A 68 -11.54 19.15 -3.30
N ARG A 69 -11.33 20.29 -3.95
CA ARG A 69 -10.27 21.21 -3.54
C ARG A 69 -10.50 21.78 -2.15
N GLY A 70 -11.75 22.12 -1.83
CA GLY A 70 -12.11 22.64 -0.50
C GLY A 70 -11.78 21.64 0.61
N TRP A 71 -12.03 20.34 0.43
CA TRP A 71 -11.63 19.32 1.38
C TRP A 71 -10.10 19.10 1.43
N LEU A 72 -9.39 19.15 0.29
CA LEU A 72 -7.92 19.09 0.29
C LEU A 72 -7.31 20.25 1.08
N LEU A 73 -7.86 21.47 0.92
CA LEU A 73 -7.41 22.66 1.67
C LEU A 73 -7.73 22.59 3.17
N VAL A 74 -8.58 21.68 3.63
CA VAL A 74 -8.76 21.34 5.05
C VAL A 74 -7.74 20.30 5.49
N VAL A 75 -7.63 19.23 4.73
CA VAL A 75 -6.87 18.03 5.13
C VAL A 75 -5.36 18.26 5.04
N GLN A 76 -4.88 18.97 4.02
CA GLN A 76 -3.44 19.22 3.83
C GLN A 76 -2.82 20.05 4.98
N PRO A 77 -3.39 21.17 5.44
CA PRO A 77 -2.88 21.86 6.62
C PRO A 77 -2.92 21.01 7.89
N LEU A 78 -3.99 20.22 8.09
CA LEU A 78 -4.07 19.29 9.22
C LEU A 78 -2.98 18.20 9.15
N LEU A 79 -2.67 17.71 7.94
CA LEU A 79 -1.58 16.78 7.71
C LEU A 79 -0.23 17.40 8.07
N VAL A 80 0.03 18.63 7.64
CA VAL A 80 1.25 19.37 7.98
C VAL A 80 1.38 19.55 9.49
N LEU A 81 0.30 19.96 10.15
CA LEU A 81 0.27 20.11 11.61
C LEU A 81 0.52 18.76 12.33
N ALA A 82 -0.06 17.67 11.83
CA ALA A 82 0.19 16.33 12.36
C ALA A 82 1.65 15.90 12.16
N CYS A 83 2.26 16.21 11.01
CA CYS A 83 3.68 15.98 10.77
C CYS A 83 4.58 16.81 11.70
N VAL A 84 4.24 18.06 11.96
CA VAL A 84 4.94 18.91 12.94
C VAL A 84 4.77 18.36 14.36
N ALA A 85 3.59 17.92 14.73
CA ALA A 85 3.34 17.27 16.03
C ALA A 85 4.17 15.99 16.18
N LEU A 86 4.23 15.18 15.12
CA LEU A 86 5.08 13.99 15.08
C LEU A 86 6.57 14.35 15.25
N ALA A 87 7.05 15.36 14.54
CA ALA A 87 8.44 15.80 14.63
C ALA A 87 8.83 16.34 16.01
N ARG A 88 7.86 16.88 16.75
CA ARG A 88 8.06 17.39 18.12
C ARG A 88 7.85 16.37 19.22
N SER A 89 7.37 15.17 18.88
CA SER A 89 7.23 14.07 19.82
C SER A 89 8.57 13.38 20.06
N SER A 90 8.63 12.50 21.04
CA SER A 90 9.84 11.78 21.41
C SER A 90 9.57 10.27 21.52
N PRO A 91 10.50 9.40 21.09
CA PRO A 91 10.41 7.97 21.35
C PRO A 91 10.32 7.61 22.85
N ALA A 92 10.83 8.47 23.74
CA ALA A 92 10.75 8.30 25.18
C ALA A 92 9.31 8.45 25.75
N ASP A 93 8.44 9.21 25.04
CA ASP A 93 7.03 9.32 25.36
C ASP A 93 6.18 8.80 24.16
N PRO A 94 5.80 7.52 24.20
CA PRO A 94 5.12 6.90 23.05
C PRO A 94 3.69 7.41 22.84
N ARG A 95 3.02 7.98 23.85
CA ARG A 95 1.61 8.39 23.74
C ARG A 95 1.40 9.52 22.72
N PRO A 96 2.03 10.72 22.87
CA PRO A 96 1.86 11.79 21.90
C PRO A 96 2.42 11.40 20.52
N LEU A 97 3.47 10.58 20.48
CA LEU A 97 4.05 10.09 19.23
C LEU A 97 3.05 9.23 18.45
N VAL A 98 2.43 8.24 19.09
CA VAL A 98 1.43 7.37 18.44
C VAL A 98 0.21 8.17 18.00
N LEU A 99 -0.28 9.11 18.82
CA LEU A 99 -1.40 9.98 18.46
C LEU A 99 -1.07 10.85 17.24
N ALA A 100 0.12 11.43 17.19
CA ALA A 100 0.58 12.21 16.05
C ALA A 100 0.70 11.35 14.78
N ALA A 101 1.28 10.15 14.90
CA ALA A 101 1.40 9.22 13.79
C ALA A 101 0.03 8.73 13.27
N LEU A 102 -0.93 8.47 14.16
CA LEU A 102 -2.32 8.17 13.79
C LEU A 102 -2.98 9.36 13.09
N ALA A 103 -2.76 10.59 13.55
CA ALA A 103 -3.27 11.78 12.89
C ALA A 103 -2.69 11.96 11.48
N VAL A 104 -1.37 11.74 11.31
CA VAL A 104 -0.72 11.73 9.99
C VAL A 104 -1.36 10.67 9.09
N ALA A 105 -1.51 9.43 9.56
CA ALA A 105 -2.08 8.34 8.78
C ALA A 105 -3.55 8.61 8.39
N PHE A 106 -4.35 9.13 9.31
CA PHE A 106 -5.76 9.47 9.05
C PHE A 106 -5.90 10.61 8.03
N CYS A 107 -5.15 11.69 8.20
CA CYS A 107 -5.15 12.81 7.24
C CYS A 107 -4.65 12.37 5.87
N SER A 108 -3.59 11.57 5.82
CA SER A 108 -3.05 11.03 4.57
C SER A 108 -4.05 10.11 3.87
N ALA A 109 -4.66 9.15 4.58
CA ALA A 109 -5.67 8.26 4.01
C ALA A 109 -6.90 9.04 3.49
N THR A 110 -7.25 10.13 4.17
CA THR A 110 -8.33 11.03 3.75
C THR A 110 -7.93 11.81 2.48
N GLN A 111 -6.71 12.32 2.44
CA GLN A 111 -6.16 12.99 1.25
C GLN A 111 -6.15 12.05 0.03
N ASP A 112 -5.70 10.80 0.20
CA ASP A 112 -5.68 9.80 -0.87
C ASP A 112 -7.06 9.61 -1.51
N MET A 113 -8.10 9.47 -0.69
CA MET A 113 -9.47 9.31 -1.20
C MET A 113 -9.93 10.51 -2.01
N ILE A 114 -9.64 11.73 -1.55
CA ILE A 114 -10.06 12.95 -2.23
C ILE A 114 -9.30 13.08 -3.56
N VAL A 115 -8.00 12.80 -3.57
CA VAL A 115 -7.16 12.85 -4.78
C VAL A 115 -7.60 11.81 -5.81
N ASP A 116 -7.89 10.58 -5.38
CA ASP A 116 -8.38 9.52 -6.26
C ASP A 116 -9.71 9.91 -6.91
N ALA A 117 -10.65 10.42 -6.10
CA ALA A 117 -11.93 10.88 -6.61
C ALA A 117 -11.77 12.09 -7.56
N TRP A 118 -10.92 13.05 -7.20
CA TRP A 118 -10.60 14.22 -8.05
C TRP A 118 -10.01 13.77 -9.40
N ARG A 119 -9.08 12.81 -9.40
CA ARG A 119 -8.48 12.26 -10.62
C ARG A 119 -9.53 11.66 -11.55
N ILE A 120 -10.43 10.85 -11.02
CA ILE A 120 -11.48 10.20 -11.79
C ILE A 120 -12.47 11.22 -12.39
N GLU A 121 -12.80 12.26 -11.62
CA GLU A 121 -13.76 13.29 -12.02
C GLU A 121 -13.18 14.30 -13.02
N VAL A 122 -11.86 14.57 -13.00
CA VAL A 122 -11.21 15.59 -13.85
C VAL A 122 -10.70 15.03 -15.18
N PHE A 123 -10.15 13.81 -15.18
CA PHE A 123 -9.54 13.26 -16.39
C PHE A 123 -10.52 12.37 -17.15
N PRO A 124 -10.71 12.58 -18.47
CA PRO A 124 -11.50 11.70 -19.31
C PRO A 124 -10.85 10.32 -19.41
N GLU A 125 -11.64 9.29 -19.70
CA GLU A 125 -11.23 7.88 -19.69
C GLU A 125 -9.92 7.61 -20.46
N HIS A 126 -9.79 8.19 -21.66
CA HIS A 126 -8.60 8.02 -22.51
C HIS A 126 -7.31 8.65 -21.91
N ARG A 127 -7.40 9.54 -20.92
CA ARG A 127 -6.25 10.17 -20.23
C ARG A 127 -5.99 9.60 -18.85
N GLN A 128 -6.85 8.72 -18.32
CA GLN A 128 -6.69 8.15 -16.98
C GLN A 128 -5.36 7.40 -16.82
N GLY A 129 -4.91 6.68 -17.85
CA GLY A 129 -3.64 5.95 -17.81
C GLY A 129 -2.43 6.87 -17.64
N VAL A 130 -2.36 7.97 -18.41
CA VAL A 130 -1.28 8.96 -18.31
C VAL A 130 -1.33 9.68 -16.95
N ALA A 131 -2.53 10.02 -16.49
CA ALA A 131 -2.72 10.65 -15.19
C ALA A 131 -2.26 9.75 -14.05
N LEU A 132 -2.57 8.45 -14.12
CA LEU A 132 -2.14 7.46 -13.14
C LEU A 132 -0.61 7.25 -13.18
N ALA A 133 0.00 7.17 -14.36
CA ALA A 133 1.45 7.06 -14.47
C ALA A 133 2.16 8.25 -13.82
N ALA A 134 1.70 9.48 -14.09
CA ALA A 134 2.25 10.68 -13.45
C ALA A 134 2.04 10.66 -11.92
N TYR A 135 0.90 10.17 -11.44
CA TYR A 135 0.64 9.98 -10.00
C TYR A 135 1.65 9.01 -9.39
N ILE A 136 1.85 7.85 -10.00
CA ILE A 136 2.77 6.80 -9.50
C ILE A 136 4.20 7.34 -9.42
N TRP A 137 4.66 8.09 -10.43
CA TRP A 137 5.98 8.70 -10.40
C TRP A 137 6.14 9.68 -9.22
N GLY A 138 5.20 10.60 -9.04
CA GLY A 138 5.21 11.52 -7.90
C GLY A 138 5.21 10.78 -6.57
N TYR A 139 4.38 9.75 -6.44
CA TYR A 139 4.28 8.91 -5.26
C TYR A 139 5.62 8.21 -4.92
N ARG A 140 6.29 7.63 -5.92
CA ARG A 140 7.58 6.94 -5.72
C ARG A 140 8.69 7.88 -5.29
N VAL A 141 8.77 9.09 -5.89
CA VAL A 141 9.72 10.12 -5.48
C VAL A 141 9.48 10.54 -4.04
N ALA A 142 8.24 10.79 -3.67
CA ALA A 142 7.87 11.17 -2.31
C ALA A 142 8.17 10.07 -1.28
N PHE A 143 7.88 8.82 -1.63
CA PHE A 143 8.17 7.66 -0.79
C PHE A 143 9.66 7.47 -0.54
N LEU A 144 10.50 7.65 -1.58
CA LEU A 144 11.96 7.63 -1.45
C LEU A 144 12.45 8.76 -0.55
N LEU A 145 11.93 9.97 -0.73
CA LEU A 145 12.32 11.15 0.05
C LEU A 145 11.93 11.01 1.53
N SER A 146 10.69 10.60 1.81
CA SER A 146 10.20 10.45 3.19
C SER A 146 10.67 9.16 3.87
N GLY A 147 11.14 8.19 3.11
CA GLY A 147 11.81 6.99 3.59
C GLY A 147 13.33 7.20 3.75
N ALA A 148 14.09 6.72 2.78
CA ALA A 148 15.55 6.75 2.80
C ALA A 148 16.12 8.19 2.95
N GLY A 149 15.50 9.18 2.28
CA GLY A 149 15.91 10.58 2.39
C GLY A 149 15.81 11.14 3.81
N THR A 150 14.71 10.86 4.51
CA THR A 150 14.53 11.30 5.91
C THR A 150 15.51 10.60 6.84
N ILE A 151 15.75 9.29 6.66
CA ILE A 151 16.70 8.53 7.50
C ILE A 151 18.12 9.04 7.27
N TRP A 152 18.50 9.31 6.03
CA TRP A 152 19.79 9.92 5.71
C TRP A 152 19.92 11.31 6.34
N ALA A 153 18.91 12.18 6.19
CA ALA A 153 18.93 13.51 6.79
C ALA A 153 19.01 13.42 8.32
N ALA A 154 18.26 12.49 8.94
CA ALA A 154 18.32 12.28 10.39
C ALA A 154 19.71 11.85 10.87
N SER A 155 20.47 11.09 10.06
CA SER A 155 21.84 10.72 10.39
C SER A 155 22.83 11.89 10.39
N VAL A 156 22.48 13.02 9.74
CA VAL A 156 23.32 14.22 9.63
C VAL A 156 22.89 15.32 10.59
N VAL A 157 21.59 15.63 10.63
CA VAL A 157 21.05 16.77 11.38
C VAL A 157 20.19 16.35 12.59
N GLY A 158 20.00 15.05 12.80
CA GLY A 158 19.11 14.49 13.82
C GLY A 158 17.66 14.35 13.35
N TRP A 159 16.89 13.57 14.11
CA TRP A 159 15.51 13.21 13.74
C TRP A 159 14.55 14.39 13.70
N GLN A 160 14.57 15.26 14.70
CA GLN A 160 13.63 16.37 14.80
C GLN A 160 13.73 17.35 13.63
N PRO A 161 14.93 17.88 13.26
CA PRO A 161 15.07 18.75 12.08
C PRO A 161 14.70 18.05 10.77
N ALA A 162 15.08 16.76 10.61
CA ALA A 162 14.75 16.00 9.42
C ALA A 162 13.22 15.85 9.24
N LEU A 163 12.50 15.50 10.30
CA LEU A 163 11.04 15.37 10.29
C LEU A 163 10.35 16.71 10.08
N LEU A 164 10.86 17.82 10.66
CA LEU A 164 10.36 19.18 10.40
C LEU A 164 10.56 19.59 8.95
N GLY A 165 11.69 19.19 8.34
CA GLY A 165 11.93 19.38 6.91
C GLY A 165 10.88 18.69 6.05
N ILE A 166 10.55 17.44 6.38
CA ILE A 166 9.45 16.70 5.70
C ILE A 166 8.10 17.34 5.91
N ALA A 167 7.80 17.86 7.12
CA ALA A 167 6.57 18.59 7.38
C ALA A 167 6.47 19.86 6.51
N GLY A 168 7.59 20.57 6.30
CA GLY A 168 7.67 21.71 5.38
C GLY A 168 7.42 21.29 3.92
N ILE A 169 8.02 20.20 3.49
CA ILE A 169 7.81 19.65 2.14
C ILE A 169 6.36 19.19 1.93
N ALA A 170 5.71 18.67 2.96
CA ALA A 170 4.30 18.28 2.92
C ALA A 170 3.33 19.46 2.67
N ALA A 171 3.79 20.69 2.85
CA ALA A 171 3.01 21.88 2.53
C ALA A 171 3.00 22.23 1.02
N LEU A 172 4.03 21.82 0.26
CA LEU A 172 4.17 22.17 -1.16
C LEU A 172 2.99 21.75 -2.03
N PRO A 173 2.38 20.55 -1.86
CA PRO A 173 1.21 20.16 -2.65
C PRO A 173 -0.02 21.05 -2.46
N MET A 174 -0.08 21.88 -1.41
CA MET A 174 -1.17 22.85 -1.24
C MET A 174 -1.20 23.85 -2.40
N VAL A 175 -0.03 24.22 -2.93
CA VAL A 175 0.05 25.10 -4.12
C VAL A 175 -0.59 24.41 -5.33
N ALA A 176 -0.30 23.12 -5.54
CA ALA A 176 -0.92 22.36 -6.60
C ALA A 176 -2.45 22.26 -6.43
N THR A 177 -2.94 22.14 -5.19
CA THR A 177 -4.38 22.14 -4.89
C THR A 177 -5.03 23.48 -5.21
N LEU A 178 -4.35 24.60 -4.95
CA LEU A 178 -4.86 25.94 -5.28
C LEU A 178 -4.93 26.18 -6.79
N LEU A 179 -4.01 25.61 -7.55
CA LEU A 179 -3.93 25.76 -9.02
C LEU A 179 -4.76 24.72 -9.79
N ALA A 180 -5.14 23.62 -9.14
CA ALA A 180 -5.88 22.54 -9.79
C ALA A 180 -7.29 22.98 -10.21
N PRO A 181 -7.85 22.48 -11.33
CA PRO A 181 -9.25 22.70 -11.66
C PRO A 181 -10.17 21.95 -10.69
N GLU A 182 -11.32 22.56 -10.38
CA GLU A 182 -12.38 21.83 -9.66
C GLU A 182 -13.22 21.04 -10.66
N PRO A 183 -13.50 19.75 -10.40
CA PRO A 183 -14.37 18.98 -11.27
C PRO A 183 -15.81 19.49 -11.23
N PRO A 184 -16.59 19.32 -12.32
CA PRO A 184 -18.01 19.65 -12.33
C PRO A 184 -18.74 18.90 -11.21
N GLN A 185 -19.61 19.60 -10.50
CA GLN A 185 -20.39 18.97 -9.43
C GLN A 185 -21.41 17.99 -10.04
N ILE A 186 -21.11 16.72 -10.01
CA ILE A 186 -22.11 15.70 -10.33
C ILE A 186 -23.00 15.54 -9.09
N THR A 187 -24.21 16.09 -9.16
CA THR A 187 -25.27 15.80 -8.18
C THR A 187 -25.73 14.38 -8.36
N VAL A 188 -25.05 13.43 -7.72
CA VAL A 188 -25.54 12.07 -7.63
C VAL A 188 -26.81 12.13 -6.77
N ARG A 189 -27.99 11.89 -7.38
CA ARG A 189 -29.23 11.69 -6.64
C ARG A 189 -28.98 10.67 -5.54
N ALA A 190 -29.14 11.11 -4.31
CA ALA A 190 -28.83 10.33 -3.14
C ALA A 190 -29.78 9.12 -3.03
N ALA A 191 -29.36 7.96 -3.48
CA ALA A 191 -29.85 6.72 -2.91
C ALA A 191 -29.54 6.75 -1.40
N GLY A 192 -30.48 6.37 -0.56
CA GLY A 192 -30.32 6.49 0.90
C GLY A 192 -29.02 5.80 1.36
N PHE A 193 -28.38 6.31 2.40
CA PHE A 193 -27.09 5.79 2.93
C PHE A 193 -27.11 4.27 3.11
N ARG A 194 -28.23 3.73 3.62
CA ARG A 194 -28.45 2.29 3.86
C ARG A 194 -28.43 1.49 2.55
N GLN A 195 -29.06 2.02 1.49
CA GLN A 195 -29.10 1.38 0.18
C GLN A 195 -27.72 1.42 -0.51
N HIS A 196 -26.97 2.50 -0.31
CA HIS A 196 -25.63 2.63 -0.85
C HIS A 196 -24.64 1.66 -0.16
N VAL A 197 -24.68 1.57 1.18
CA VAL A 197 -23.89 0.57 1.93
C VAL A 197 -24.28 -0.84 1.55
N GLN A 198 -25.56 -1.10 1.35
CA GLN A 198 -26.05 -2.43 0.98
C GLN A 198 -25.57 -2.86 -0.41
N LEU A 199 -25.59 -1.94 -1.40
CA LEU A 199 -25.14 -2.22 -2.76
C LEU A 199 -23.61 -2.15 -2.92
N ALA A 200 -22.96 -1.21 -2.22
CA ALA A 200 -21.53 -0.98 -2.38
C ALA A 200 -20.63 -1.88 -1.50
N VAL A 201 -21.16 -2.39 -0.39
CA VAL A 201 -20.39 -3.22 0.56
C VAL A 201 -21.02 -4.59 0.73
N VAL A 202 -22.30 -4.65 1.12
CA VAL A 202 -22.93 -5.92 1.55
C VAL A 202 -23.14 -6.88 0.36
N ALA A 203 -23.60 -6.39 -0.79
CA ALA A 203 -23.87 -7.24 -1.94
C ALA A 203 -22.58 -7.86 -2.54
N PRO A 204 -21.47 -7.11 -2.77
CA PRO A 204 -20.22 -7.69 -3.24
C PRO A 204 -19.59 -8.66 -2.23
N PHE A 205 -19.73 -8.38 -0.92
CA PHE A 205 -19.26 -9.24 0.16
C PHE A 205 -20.02 -10.56 0.16
N ARG A 206 -21.36 -10.48 0.09
CA ARG A 206 -22.24 -11.66 0.03
C ARG A 206 -21.96 -12.49 -1.22
N ASP A 207 -21.77 -11.86 -2.38
CA ASP A 207 -21.41 -12.57 -3.62
C ASP A 207 -20.06 -13.30 -3.49
N LEU A 208 -19.05 -12.66 -2.89
CA LEU A 208 -17.75 -13.28 -2.66
C LEU A 208 -17.86 -14.48 -1.71
N LEU A 209 -18.56 -14.32 -0.58
CA LEU A 209 -18.70 -15.36 0.43
C LEU A 209 -19.61 -16.52 -0.01
N ALA A 210 -20.52 -16.28 -0.95
CA ALA A 210 -21.38 -17.32 -1.51
C ALA A 210 -20.67 -18.23 -2.53
N ARG A 211 -19.45 -17.91 -2.94
CA ARG A 211 -18.69 -18.71 -3.93
C ARG A 211 -18.15 -19.99 -3.31
N PRO A 212 -18.15 -21.11 -4.08
CA PRO A 212 -17.43 -22.31 -3.65
C PRO A 212 -15.96 -21.98 -3.43
N GLY A 213 -15.40 -22.32 -2.25
CA GLY A 213 -14.03 -22.02 -1.90
C GLY A 213 -13.77 -20.61 -1.35
N ALA A 214 -14.81 -19.80 -1.09
CA ALA A 214 -14.66 -18.43 -0.57
C ALA A 214 -13.79 -18.35 0.69
N GLY A 215 -13.95 -19.27 1.64
CA GLY A 215 -13.12 -19.32 2.84
C GLY A 215 -11.64 -19.55 2.52
N GLN A 216 -11.33 -20.39 1.52
CA GLN A 216 -9.96 -20.62 1.07
C GLN A 216 -9.37 -19.39 0.36
N ILE A 217 -10.19 -18.68 -0.44
CA ILE A 217 -9.76 -17.43 -1.10
C ILE A 217 -9.45 -16.38 -0.04
N VAL A 218 -10.32 -16.17 0.95
CA VAL A 218 -10.13 -15.22 2.05
C VAL A 218 -8.87 -15.58 2.85
N ALA A 219 -8.73 -16.84 3.24
CA ALA A 219 -7.55 -17.31 3.98
C ALA A 219 -6.26 -17.12 3.17
N PHE A 220 -6.25 -17.45 1.89
CA PHE A 220 -5.12 -17.22 1.00
C PHE A 220 -4.76 -15.73 0.92
N VAL A 221 -5.74 -14.85 0.66
CA VAL A 221 -5.53 -13.41 0.51
C VAL A 221 -4.95 -12.80 1.79
N MET A 222 -5.40 -13.24 2.97
CA MET A 222 -4.87 -12.74 4.24
C MET A 222 -3.49 -13.28 4.59
N LEU A 223 -3.19 -14.52 4.21
CA LEU A 223 -1.97 -15.21 4.61
C LEU A 223 -0.82 -15.10 3.60
N PHE A 224 -1.10 -14.74 2.34
CA PHE A 224 -0.09 -14.72 1.28
C PHE A 224 1.11 -13.84 1.62
N LYS A 225 0.86 -12.70 2.25
CA LYS A 225 1.89 -11.75 2.66
C LYS A 225 2.30 -11.87 4.14
N LEU A 226 1.98 -12.97 4.80
CA LEU A 226 2.23 -13.12 6.24
C LEU A 226 3.72 -13.03 6.59
N GLY A 227 4.57 -13.74 5.85
CA GLY A 227 6.03 -13.71 6.06
C GLY A 227 6.61 -12.30 5.87
N GLU A 228 6.20 -11.62 4.80
CA GLU A 228 6.56 -10.23 4.51
C GLU A 228 6.10 -9.28 5.63
N ALA A 229 4.85 -9.41 6.07
CA ALA A 229 4.29 -8.56 7.13
C ALA A 229 5.12 -8.61 8.41
N LEU A 230 5.50 -9.81 8.82
CA LEU A 230 6.33 -10.02 10.00
C LEU A 230 7.75 -9.46 9.80
N ALA A 231 8.40 -9.84 8.70
CA ALA A 231 9.78 -9.49 8.41
C ALA A 231 9.98 -7.97 8.24
N HIS A 232 9.15 -7.33 7.41
CA HIS A 232 9.27 -5.89 7.11
C HIS A 232 8.98 -5.00 8.31
N THR A 233 8.06 -5.41 9.20
CA THR A 233 7.74 -4.62 10.39
C THR A 233 8.96 -4.52 11.31
N MET A 234 9.73 -5.58 11.43
CA MET A 234 10.90 -5.65 12.32
C MET A 234 12.22 -5.31 11.63
N ALA A 235 12.24 -5.13 10.30
CA ALA A 235 13.47 -4.86 9.56
C ALA A 235 14.31 -3.69 10.13
N PRO A 236 13.75 -2.51 10.47
CA PRO A 236 14.53 -1.40 11.03
C PRO A 236 15.22 -1.77 12.36
N SER A 237 14.48 -2.41 13.26
CA SER A 237 15.02 -2.84 14.57
C SER A 237 16.08 -3.94 14.42
N PHE A 238 15.88 -4.83 13.47
CA PHE A 238 16.83 -5.88 13.13
C PHE A 238 18.13 -5.31 12.56
N TYR A 239 18.06 -4.37 11.60
CA TYR A 239 19.26 -3.76 11.04
C TYR A 239 20.10 -3.07 12.13
N ARG A 240 19.43 -2.36 13.05
CA ARG A 240 20.10 -1.78 14.21
C ARG A 240 20.74 -2.83 15.10
N ALA A 241 20.04 -3.94 15.38
CA ALA A 241 20.58 -5.05 16.17
C ALA A 241 21.80 -5.72 15.53
N MET A 242 21.86 -5.70 14.19
CA MET A 242 23.02 -6.17 13.42
C MET A 242 24.16 -5.13 13.31
N GLY A 243 24.04 -3.96 13.96
CA GLY A 243 25.07 -2.94 14.02
C GLY A 243 25.08 -1.95 12.85
N PHE A 244 24.08 -1.97 11.95
CA PHE A 244 24.01 -1.00 10.86
C PHE A 244 23.55 0.37 11.36
N ILE A 245 24.25 1.41 10.89
CA ILE A 245 23.87 2.80 11.15
C ILE A 245 22.76 3.27 10.18
N PRO A 246 22.01 4.34 10.51
CA PRO A 246 20.92 4.84 9.67
C PRO A 246 21.33 5.15 8.23
N ARG A 247 22.55 5.62 8.03
CA ARG A 247 23.10 5.93 6.70
C ARG A 247 23.22 4.67 5.81
N ASP A 248 23.62 3.55 6.39
CA ASP A 248 23.73 2.27 5.68
C ASP A 248 22.34 1.79 5.23
N VAL A 249 21.36 1.87 6.14
CA VAL A 249 19.97 1.52 5.87
C VAL A 249 19.39 2.41 4.77
N ALA A 250 19.62 3.73 4.85
CA ALA A 250 19.16 4.68 3.85
C ALA A 250 19.76 4.41 2.47
N PHE A 251 21.04 4.08 2.39
CA PHE A 251 21.70 3.73 1.13
C PHE A 251 21.10 2.44 0.54
N ALA A 252 21.01 1.37 1.32
CA ALA A 252 20.54 0.07 0.84
C ALA A 252 19.08 0.13 0.39
N THR A 253 18.20 0.78 1.17
CA THR A 253 16.76 0.88 0.88
C THR A 253 16.41 2.01 -0.11
N GLY A 254 17.34 2.91 -0.40
CA GLY A 254 17.16 4.03 -1.30
C GLY A 254 17.10 3.61 -2.77
N LEU A 255 18.03 4.10 -3.58
CA LEU A 255 18.05 3.83 -5.03
C LEU A 255 18.16 2.35 -5.39
N PRO A 256 19.02 1.52 -4.73
CA PRO A 256 19.08 0.09 -5.02
C PRO A 256 17.74 -0.62 -4.79
N GLY A 257 17.07 -0.35 -3.66
CA GLY A 257 15.76 -0.92 -3.34
C GLY A 257 14.68 -0.48 -4.33
N LEU A 258 14.67 0.81 -4.71
CA LEU A 258 13.72 1.33 -5.70
C LEU A 258 13.92 0.68 -7.08
N ALA A 259 15.16 0.61 -7.57
CA ALA A 259 15.47 -0.01 -8.87
C ALA A 259 15.07 -1.49 -8.89
N ALA A 260 15.34 -2.22 -7.80
CA ALA A 260 14.93 -3.61 -7.62
C ALA A 260 13.41 -3.79 -7.67
N SER A 261 12.66 -2.92 -6.97
CA SER A 261 11.19 -2.96 -6.99
C SER A 261 10.62 -2.70 -8.39
N LEU A 262 11.16 -1.73 -9.12
CA LEU A 262 10.67 -1.41 -10.47
C LEU A 262 10.93 -2.56 -11.45
N THR A 263 12.13 -3.14 -11.42
CA THR A 263 12.51 -4.28 -12.27
C THR A 263 11.74 -5.54 -11.88
N GLY A 264 11.51 -5.77 -10.59
CA GLY A 264 10.71 -6.88 -10.08
C GLY A 264 9.25 -6.79 -10.54
N ALA A 265 8.63 -5.62 -10.45
CA ALA A 265 7.26 -5.42 -10.92
C ALA A 265 7.12 -5.66 -12.44
N ALA A 266 8.09 -5.19 -13.25
CA ALA A 266 8.12 -5.44 -14.68
C ALA A 266 8.28 -6.94 -15.00
N MET A 267 9.17 -7.63 -14.29
CA MET A 267 9.38 -9.08 -14.43
C MET A 267 8.14 -9.87 -14.02
N GLY A 268 7.47 -9.49 -12.92
CA GLY A 268 6.23 -10.13 -12.47
C GLY A 268 5.10 -9.99 -13.49
N GLY A 269 4.91 -8.79 -14.04
CA GLY A 269 3.95 -8.55 -15.11
C GLY A 269 4.26 -9.36 -16.38
N TRP A 270 5.52 -9.40 -16.79
CA TRP A 270 5.97 -10.22 -17.91
C TRP A 270 5.73 -11.71 -17.66
N LEU A 271 6.03 -12.20 -16.46
CA LEU A 271 5.82 -13.61 -16.10
C LEU A 271 4.34 -13.99 -16.18
N VAL A 272 3.44 -13.12 -15.68
CA VAL A 272 1.98 -13.33 -15.76
C VAL A 272 1.53 -13.48 -17.21
N ILE A 273 2.05 -12.66 -18.12
CA ILE A 273 1.72 -12.73 -19.56
C ILE A 273 2.23 -14.06 -20.16
N ARG A 274 3.43 -14.51 -19.78
CA ARG A 274 4.09 -15.68 -20.38
C ARG A 274 3.54 -17.02 -19.89
N VAL A 275 3.33 -17.18 -18.58
CA VAL A 275 2.97 -18.48 -17.98
C VAL A 275 1.55 -18.53 -17.42
N GLY A 276 0.82 -17.42 -17.47
CA GLY A 276 -0.52 -17.25 -16.89
C GLY A 276 -0.48 -16.94 -15.40
N THR A 277 -1.56 -16.33 -14.90
CA THR A 277 -1.66 -15.77 -13.53
C THR A 277 -1.40 -16.83 -12.44
N GLY A 278 -1.95 -18.04 -12.59
CA GLY A 278 -1.82 -19.08 -11.56
C GLY A 278 -0.39 -19.57 -11.40
N ARG A 279 0.30 -19.91 -12.49
CA ARG A 279 1.70 -20.37 -12.46
C ARG A 279 2.64 -19.24 -12.02
N ALA A 280 2.40 -18.03 -12.50
CA ALA A 280 3.15 -16.85 -12.10
C ALA A 280 3.06 -16.64 -10.58
N LEU A 281 1.85 -16.71 -10.01
CA LEU A 281 1.62 -16.54 -8.58
C LEU A 281 2.36 -17.60 -7.73
N VAL A 282 2.34 -18.87 -8.15
CA VAL A 282 3.11 -19.94 -7.49
C VAL A 282 4.61 -19.66 -7.55
N THR A 283 5.13 -19.38 -8.74
CA THR A 283 6.56 -19.15 -8.95
C THR A 283 7.05 -17.95 -8.15
N THR A 284 6.34 -16.82 -8.24
CA THR A 284 6.72 -15.58 -7.53
C THR A 284 6.59 -15.73 -6.02
N GLY A 285 5.58 -16.46 -5.53
CA GLY A 285 5.42 -16.75 -4.11
C GLY A 285 6.59 -17.60 -3.56
N PHE A 286 7.07 -18.59 -4.30
CA PHE A 286 8.26 -19.35 -3.90
C PHE A 286 9.53 -18.51 -3.94
N VAL A 287 9.71 -17.63 -4.94
CA VAL A 287 10.86 -16.74 -5.03
C VAL A 287 10.84 -15.76 -3.86
N GLN A 288 9.67 -15.19 -3.51
CA GLN A 288 9.53 -14.32 -2.34
C GLN A 288 9.81 -15.06 -1.04
N MET A 289 9.29 -16.27 -0.87
CA MET A 289 9.58 -17.11 0.30
C MET A 289 11.08 -17.40 0.43
N ALA A 290 11.75 -17.74 -0.67
CA ALA A 290 13.19 -17.97 -0.69
C ALA A 290 14.00 -16.70 -0.35
N SER A 291 13.55 -15.52 -0.80
CA SER A 291 14.20 -14.25 -0.49
C SER A 291 14.18 -13.90 1.01
N MET A 292 13.16 -14.38 1.76
CA MET A 292 13.14 -14.25 3.22
C MET A 292 14.32 -14.97 3.90
N GLY A 293 14.90 -15.99 3.25
CA GLY A 293 16.12 -16.65 3.71
C GLY A 293 17.32 -15.72 3.84
N LEU A 294 17.34 -14.60 3.12
CA LEU A 294 18.41 -13.60 3.24
C LEU A 294 18.36 -12.81 4.56
N TYR A 295 17.19 -12.66 5.17
CA TYR A 295 17.11 -12.12 6.53
C TYR A 295 17.75 -13.10 7.54
N PHE A 296 17.47 -14.39 7.38
CA PHE A 296 18.09 -15.41 8.21
C PHE A 296 19.62 -15.43 8.00
N ALA A 297 20.08 -15.39 6.75
CA ALA A 297 21.51 -15.32 6.43
C ALA A 297 22.17 -14.07 7.07
N LEU A 298 21.49 -12.92 7.04
CA LEU A 298 21.98 -11.70 7.68
C LEU A 298 22.05 -11.84 9.21
N ALA A 299 21.07 -12.52 9.83
CA ALA A 299 21.06 -12.77 11.27
C ALA A 299 22.21 -13.67 11.71
N VAL A 300 22.58 -14.65 10.90
CA VAL A 300 23.69 -15.60 11.20
C VAL A 300 25.07 -14.99 10.89
N SER A 301 25.15 -14.12 9.87
CA SER A 301 26.44 -13.51 9.46
C SER A 301 26.94 -12.41 10.42
N GLY A 302 26.12 -11.95 11.36
CA GLY A 302 26.52 -10.91 12.31
C GLY A 302 26.62 -9.50 11.71
N GLY A 303 25.88 -9.20 10.63
CA GLY A 303 25.80 -7.85 10.07
C GLY A 303 26.77 -7.55 8.91
N ASP A 304 26.94 -8.48 7.99
CA ASP A 304 27.70 -8.23 6.76
C ASP A 304 26.96 -7.25 5.83
N TRP A 305 27.63 -6.16 5.47
CA TRP A 305 27.13 -5.12 4.57
C TRP A 305 26.70 -5.68 3.18
N ARG A 306 27.46 -6.61 2.64
CA ARG A 306 27.17 -7.21 1.33
C ARG A 306 25.87 -8.00 1.38
N ILE A 307 25.64 -8.71 2.49
CA ILE A 307 24.40 -9.46 2.70
C ILE A 307 23.24 -8.50 2.88
N LEU A 308 23.41 -7.37 3.59
CA LEU A 308 22.35 -6.35 3.72
C LEU A 308 21.92 -5.82 2.36
N VAL A 309 22.84 -5.37 1.52
CA VAL A 309 22.52 -4.81 0.20
C VAL A 309 21.88 -5.89 -0.70
N THR A 310 22.47 -7.10 -0.74
CA THR A 310 21.94 -8.22 -1.51
C THR A 310 20.51 -8.57 -1.06
N LYS A 311 20.29 -8.63 0.26
CA LYS A 311 18.98 -8.89 0.85
C LYS A 311 17.97 -7.83 0.41
N VAL A 312 18.30 -6.54 0.55
CA VAL A 312 17.38 -5.46 0.17
C VAL A 312 17.03 -5.52 -1.32
N VAL A 313 18.02 -5.72 -2.18
CA VAL A 313 17.81 -5.80 -3.63
C VAL A 313 16.97 -7.02 -4.01
N VAL A 314 17.36 -8.21 -3.56
CA VAL A 314 16.68 -9.47 -3.93
C VAL A 314 15.26 -9.50 -3.35
N GLU A 315 15.08 -9.04 -2.13
CA GLU A 315 13.76 -9.00 -1.49
C GLU A 315 12.83 -8.02 -2.18
N ASN A 316 13.25 -6.76 -2.40
CA ASN A 316 12.40 -5.77 -3.09
C ASN A 316 12.04 -6.21 -4.51
N PHE A 317 12.97 -6.89 -5.21
CA PHE A 317 12.69 -7.48 -6.51
C PHE A 317 11.64 -8.60 -6.42
N ALA A 318 11.84 -9.56 -5.50
CA ALA A 318 10.95 -10.70 -5.31
C ALA A 318 9.55 -10.28 -4.84
N GLU A 319 9.48 -9.33 -3.90
CA GLU A 319 8.25 -8.74 -3.40
C GLU A 319 7.45 -8.07 -4.53
N ALA A 320 8.07 -7.16 -5.26
CA ALA A 320 7.39 -6.43 -6.33
C ALA A 320 6.94 -7.37 -7.47
N MET A 321 7.72 -8.42 -7.76
CA MET A 321 7.35 -9.47 -8.71
C MET A 321 6.13 -10.28 -8.22
N ALA A 322 6.10 -10.65 -6.94
CA ALA A 322 4.97 -11.35 -6.34
C ALA A 322 3.72 -10.46 -6.24
N ASP A 323 3.88 -9.17 -5.96
CA ASP A 323 2.80 -8.19 -5.93
C ASP A 323 2.12 -8.07 -7.28
N ALA A 324 2.87 -7.98 -8.38
CA ALA A 324 2.30 -7.92 -9.72
C ALA A 324 1.43 -9.15 -10.04
N ALA A 325 1.89 -10.35 -9.67
CA ALA A 325 1.12 -11.58 -9.86
C ALA A 325 -0.10 -11.64 -8.93
N PHE A 326 0.05 -11.22 -7.66
CA PHE A 326 -1.02 -11.22 -6.66
C PHE A 326 -2.14 -10.24 -7.02
N ILE A 327 -1.79 -9.00 -7.41
CA ILE A 327 -2.74 -7.98 -7.87
C ILE A 327 -3.52 -8.48 -9.09
N THR A 328 -2.85 -9.13 -10.04
CA THR A 328 -3.50 -9.72 -11.22
C THR A 328 -4.45 -10.84 -10.81
N TYR A 329 -4.06 -11.70 -9.85
CA TYR A 329 -4.94 -12.73 -9.32
C TYR A 329 -6.17 -12.16 -8.62
N LEU A 330 -6.00 -11.15 -7.75
CA LEU A 330 -7.15 -10.47 -7.12
C LEU A 330 -8.10 -9.90 -8.16
N SER A 331 -7.56 -9.31 -9.23
CA SER A 331 -8.36 -8.77 -10.33
C SER A 331 -9.15 -9.87 -11.06
N SER A 332 -8.56 -11.04 -11.25
CA SER A 332 -9.22 -12.19 -11.90
C SER A 332 -10.36 -12.80 -11.08
N LEU A 333 -10.34 -12.59 -9.77
CA LEU A 333 -11.44 -13.01 -8.87
C LEU A 333 -12.67 -12.08 -8.93
N CYS A 334 -12.53 -10.90 -9.54
CA CYS A 334 -13.61 -9.91 -9.58
C CYS A 334 -14.58 -10.21 -10.73
N ARG A 335 -15.89 -10.13 -10.47
CA ARG A 335 -16.93 -10.28 -11.50
C ARG A 335 -17.21 -8.95 -12.21
N THR A 336 -17.48 -9.04 -13.51
CA THR A 336 -18.00 -7.92 -14.31
C THR A 336 -19.29 -7.38 -13.66
N GLY A 337 -19.35 -6.06 -13.44
CA GLY A 337 -20.45 -5.38 -12.72
C GLY A 337 -20.16 -5.03 -11.26
N PHE A 338 -19.22 -5.74 -10.58
CA PHE A 338 -18.78 -5.44 -9.21
C PHE A 338 -17.26 -5.31 -9.09
N THR A 339 -16.55 -5.21 -10.22
CA THR A 339 -15.08 -5.31 -10.30
C THR A 339 -14.38 -4.37 -9.33
N ALA A 340 -14.73 -3.08 -9.34
CA ALA A 340 -14.07 -2.09 -8.48
C ALA A 340 -14.29 -2.39 -6.98
N THR A 341 -15.51 -2.74 -6.60
CA THR A 341 -15.87 -2.97 -5.20
C THR A 341 -15.28 -4.29 -4.67
N GLN A 342 -15.34 -5.36 -5.47
CA GLN A 342 -14.75 -6.65 -5.07
C GLN A 342 -13.23 -6.56 -4.99
N TYR A 343 -12.58 -5.86 -5.93
CA TYR A 343 -11.14 -5.62 -5.87
C TYR A 343 -10.76 -4.80 -4.63
N ALA A 344 -11.47 -3.71 -4.35
CA ALA A 344 -11.22 -2.90 -3.17
C ALA A 344 -11.41 -3.70 -1.87
N LEU A 345 -12.39 -4.60 -1.83
CA LEU A 345 -12.64 -5.47 -0.70
C LEU A 345 -11.50 -6.49 -0.50
N LEU A 346 -11.10 -7.20 -1.56
CA LEU A 346 -10.02 -8.18 -1.51
C LEU A 346 -8.68 -7.53 -1.14
N SER A 347 -8.37 -6.36 -1.69
CA SER A 347 -7.18 -5.60 -1.35
C SER A 347 -7.20 -5.07 0.09
N ALA A 348 -8.36 -4.62 0.58
CA ALA A 348 -8.53 -4.24 1.97
C ALA A 348 -8.32 -5.43 2.92
N LEU A 349 -8.84 -6.60 2.56
CA LEU A 349 -8.67 -7.83 3.34
C LEU A 349 -7.21 -8.27 3.42
N ALA A 350 -6.48 -8.21 2.29
CA ALA A 350 -5.04 -8.44 2.26
C ALA A 350 -4.29 -7.47 3.18
N ALA A 351 -4.64 -6.19 3.13
CA ALA A 351 -4.02 -5.16 3.96
C ALA A 351 -4.35 -5.34 5.46
N VAL A 352 -5.56 -5.79 5.81
CA VAL A 352 -5.90 -6.13 7.21
C VAL A 352 -5.03 -7.28 7.69
N GLY A 353 -4.90 -8.36 6.92
CA GLY A 353 -4.04 -9.50 7.25
C GLY A 353 -2.59 -9.06 7.48
N LEU A 354 -2.03 -8.30 6.54
CA LEU A 354 -0.68 -7.75 6.61
C LEU A 354 -0.46 -6.89 7.87
N ARG A 355 -1.36 -5.94 8.15
CA ARG A 355 -1.22 -5.01 9.29
C ARG A 355 -1.42 -5.71 10.63
N THR A 356 -2.38 -6.61 10.71
CA THR A 356 -2.66 -7.35 11.95
C THR A 356 -1.48 -8.25 12.31
N ALA A 357 -0.99 -9.03 11.35
CA ALA A 357 0.18 -9.91 11.57
C ALA A 357 1.44 -9.10 11.91
N GLY A 358 1.71 -8.02 11.17
CA GLY A 358 2.85 -7.13 11.45
C GLY A 358 2.83 -6.55 12.87
N GLY A 359 1.64 -6.30 13.44
CA GLY A 359 1.51 -5.81 14.80
C GLY A 359 2.09 -6.74 15.87
N PHE A 360 2.01 -8.04 15.66
CA PHE A 360 2.55 -9.05 16.59
C PHE A 360 4.01 -9.41 16.36
N SER A 361 4.63 -8.88 15.29
CA SER A 361 6.01 -9.24 14.93
C SER A 361 7.03 -8.89 16.00
N GLY A 362 6.83 -7.79 16.72
CA GLY A 362 7.72 -7.35 17.79
C GLY A 362 7.71 -8.31 18.99
N THR A 363 6.55 -8.74 19.46
CA THR A 363 6.41 -9.71 20.54
C THR A 363 7.03 -11.07 20.18
N LEU A 364 6.86 -11.50 18.92
CA LEU A 364 7.49 -12.73 18.42
C LEU A 364 9.02 -12.59 18.36
N ALA A 365 9.53 -11.46 17.87
CA ALA A 365 10.98 -11.20 17.80
C ALA A 365 11.62 -11.13 19.20
N GLU A 366 10.95 -10.53 20.19
CA GLU A 366 11.40 -10.51 21.59
C GLU A 366 11.45 -11.92 22.19
N ALA A 367 10.42 -12.73 21.94
CA ALA A 367 10.33 -14.07 22.52
C ALA A 367 11.31 -15.08 21.91
N MET A 368 11.58 -14.97 20.59
CA MET A 368 12.34 -15.98 19.84
C MET A 368 13.78 -15.60 19.56
N GLY A 369 14.11 -14.29 19.60
CA GLY A 369 15.37 -13.74 19.10
C GLY A 369 15.40 -13.69 17.57
N TRP A 370 16.34 -12.93 17.01
CA TRP A 370 16.35 -12.57 15.58
C TRP A 370 16.50 -13.76 14.65
N THR A 371 17.40 -14.69 14.96
CA THR A 371 17.67 -15.84 14.08
C THR A 371 16.45 -16.76 13.97
N ALA A 372 15.83 -17.13 15.10
CA ALA A 372 14.64 -17.97 15.09
C ALA A 372 13.44 -17.26 14.51
N PHE A 373 13.26 -15.95 14.79
CA PHE A 373 12.21 -15.13 14.23
C PHE A 373 12.26 -15.10 12.68
N TYR A 374 13.42 -14.77 12.10
CA TYR A 374 13.53 -14.75 10.64
C TYR A 374 13.55 -16.14 10.02
N GLY A 375 14.02 -17.16 10.72
CA GLY A 375 13.84 -18.55 10.33
C GLY A 375 12.35 -18.92 10.21
N MET A 376 11.53 -18.51 11.18
CA MET A 376 10.08 -18.71 11.16
C MET A 376 9.40 -17.97 9.98
N THR A 377 9.83 -16.75 9.65
CA THR A 377 9.18 -15.97 8.57
C THR A 377 9.30 -16.65 7.21
N ILE A 378 10.35 -17.46 6.97
CA ILE A 378 10.50 -18.26 5.74
C ILE A 378 9.32 -19.23 5.61
N PHE A 379 8.96 -19.90 6.70
CA PHE A 379 7.89 -20.90 6.70
C PHE A 379 6.49 -20.29 6.89
N ALA A 380 6.39 -19.04 7.31
CA ALA A 380 5.11 -18.37 7.53
C ALA A 380 4.24 -18.25 6.25
N ALA A 381 4.86 -18.25 5.07
CA ALA A 381 4.15 -18.24 3.79
C ALA A 381 3.67 -19.65 3.34
N VAL A 382 4.19 -20.74 3.92
CA VAL A 382 3.86 -22.12 3.50
C VAL A 382 2.35 -22.41 3.54
N PRO A 383 1.61 -22.07 4.61
CA PRO A 383 0.17 -22.30 4.65
C PRO A 383 -0.56 -21.64 3.47
N ALA A 384 -0.20 -20.38 3.15
CA ALA A 384 -0.78 -19.67 2.02
C ALA A 384 -0.45 -20.35 0.69
N MET A 385 0.79 -20.82 0.50
CA MET A 385 1.21 -21.52 -0.71
C MET A 385 0.45 -22.84 -0.89
N LEU A 386 0.21 -23.58 0.18
CA LEU A 386 -0.57 -24.82 0.14
C LEU A 386 -2.04 -24.55 -0.22
N ILE A 387 -2.65 -23.53 0.39
CA ILE A 387 -4.02 -23.11 0.06
C ILE A 387 -4.09 -22.69 -1.41
N MET A 388 -3.12 -21.92 -1.90
CA MET A 388 -3.06 -21.44 -3.27
C MET A 388 -2.97 -22.61 -4.28
N VAL A 389 -2.08 -23.58 -4.05
CA VAL A 389 -1.98 -24.76 -4.91
C VAL A 389 -3.31 -25.52 -4.93
N GLY A 390 -3.96 -25.65 -3.77
CA GLY A 390 -5.30 -26.25 -3.65
C GLY A 390 -6.37 -25.49 -4.42
N LEU A 391 -6.37 -24.15 -4.32
CA LEU A 391 -7.30 -23.27 -5.04
C LEU A 391 -7.10 -23.36 -6.56
N LEU A 392 -5.85 -23.29 -7.04
CA LEU A 392 -5.54 -23.36 -8.47
C LEU A 392 -5.89 -24.71 -9.09
N ARG A 393 -5.84 -25.80 -8.33
CA ARG A 393 -6.28 -27.12 -8.79
C ARG A 393 -7.80 -27.24 -8.87
N ARG A 394 -8.53 -26.62 -7.94
CA ARG A 394 -10.00 -26.69 -7.88
C ARG A 394 -10.68 -25.64 -8.75
N PHE A 395 -10.09 -24.46 -8.85
CA PHE A 395 -10.63 -23.28 -9.52
C PHE A 395 -9.54 -22.62 -10.37
N PRO A 396 -9.13 -23.23 -11.51
CA PRO A 396 -8.13 -22.64 -12.36
C PRO A 396 -8.59 -21.26 -12.84
N PRO A 397 -7.74 -20.22 -12.82
CA PRO A 397 -8.08 -18.92 -13.36
C PRO A 397 -8.33 -19.08 -14.87
N SER A 398 -9.42 -18.45 -15.36
CA SER A 398 -9.74 -18.42 -16.79
C SER A 398 -8.56 -17.84 -17.57
N THR A 399 -8.08 -18.57 -18.57
CA THR A 399 -7.06 -18.07 -19.50
C THR A 399 -7.67 -16.97 -20.35
N PRO A 400 -6.96 -15.87 -20.65
CA PRO A 400 -7.47 -14.76 -21.45
C PRO A 400 -7.92 -15.14 -22.88
N THR A 401 -7.61 -16.36 -23.32
CA THR A 401 -7.89 -16.87 -24.68
C THR A 401 -9.32 -17.41 -24.84
N GLU A 402 -10.12 -17.53 -23.80
CA GLU A 402 -11.49 -18.09 -23.88
C GLU A 402 -12.62 -17.05 -23.95
N VAL A 403 -12.30 -15.76 -24.10
CA VAL A 403 -13.30 -14.78 -24.49
C VAL A 403 -13.51 -14.91 -26.00
N GLY A 404 -14.17 -15.96 -26.39
CA GLY A 404 -14.73 -16.09 -27.75
C GLY A 404 -15.60 -14.86 -28.08
N PRO A 405 -15.73 -14.47 -29.34
CA PRO A 405 -16.54 -13.32 -29.73
C PRO A 405 -17.96 -13.50 -29.18
N ASP A 406 -18.38 -12.50 -28.41
CA ASP A 406 -19.74 -12.43 -27.85
C ASP A 406 -20.77 -12.60 -28.95
N ARG A 407 -21.33 -13.80 -29.06
CA ARG A 407 -22.38 -14.14 -30.04
C ARG A 407 -23.73 -13.47 -29.71
N SER A 408 -23.81 -12.66 -28.67
CA SER A 408 -25.02 -11.96 -28.23
C SER A 408 -25.15 -10.53 -28.81
N ARG A 409 -24.19 -10.04 -29.60
CA ARG A 409 -24.36 -8.76 -30.31
C ARG A 409 -25.27 -9.01 -31.51
N PRO A 410 -26.49 -8.43 -31.58
CA PRO A 410 -27.28 -8.45 -32.80
C PRO A 410 -26.50 -7.76 -33.92
N ALA A 411 -26.42 -8.41 -35.08
CA ALA A 411 -25.79 -7.86 -36.26
C ALA A 411 -26.39 -6.48 -36.56
N VAL A 412 -25.54 -5.45 -36.53
CA VAL A 412 -25.92 -4.13 -36.99
C VAL A 412 -26.19 -4.25 -38.50
N ALA A 413 -27.46 -4.22 -38.83
CA ALA A 413 -27.90 -4.20 -40.25
C ALA A 413 -27.32 -2.93 -40.90
N THR A 414 -26.45 -3.10 -41.85
CA THR A 414 -25.98 -2.05 -42.76
C THR A 414 -27.18 -1.56 -43.55
N PRO A 415 -27.51 -0.25 -43.58
CA PRO A 415 -28.54 0.28 -44.46
C PRO A 415 -28.07 0.13 -45.92
N GLY A 416 -28.83 -0.62 -46.70
CA GLY A 416 -28.57 -0.89 -48.08
C GLY A 416 -28.44 0.39 -48.92
N ALA A 417 -27.41 0.41 -49.74
CA ALA A 417 -27.30 1.32 -50.89
C ALA A 417 -28.51 1.07 -51.80
N ARG A 418 -29.34 2.09 -51.98
CA ARG A 418 -30.26 2.16 -53.12
C ARG A 418 -29.64 3.10 -54.15
N SER A 419 -29.53 2.51 -55.35
CA SER A 419 -29.22 3.12 -56.65
C SER A 419 -30.00 4.38 -56.94
#